data_758f288ce2d976b6930c09ff8e30a79e
#
_entry.id   758f288ce2d976b6930c09ff8e30a79e
#
_cell.length_a   1.000
_cell.length_b   1.000
_cell.length_c   1.000
_cell.angle_alpha   90.00
_cell.angle_beta   90.00
_cell.angle_gamma   90.00
#
_symmetry.space_group_name_H-M   'P 1'
#
loop_
_entity.id
_entity.type
_entity.pdbx_description
1 polymer ?
#
loop_
_entity_poly.entity_id
_entity_poly.type
_entity_poly.pdbx_seq_one_letter_code
_entity_poly.pdbx_strand_id
1 'polypeptide(L)'
;EVADAGHLLTVADASQVEPRILAAMAQDAALAAAGSTPDLYREVAEQGRSAGTALDDRSRAKVALLGAMYGATTGDSAALLPHLRRLYPAALGLLEQAAAAGEAGRPVATWLGRFSPAPEPRWLEAVADRSTRQAESRAGTLRRSAGRFTRNFVVQGTAAEWALCWMGGIRRRLRTAGARTELVFFVHDEVVLHGPADEASAVAAAVRDAAAEAGRLLFGDAPVDFPLTVTQTESYADAK
;
A
#
# COMPACT_ATOMS: atom_id res chain seq x y z
N GLU A 1 -20.00 1.48 15.72
CA GLU A 1 -20.28 2.93 15.96
C GLU A 1 -21.54 3.34 15.22
N VAL A 2 -22.31 4.24 15.80
CA VAL A 2 -23.57 4.80 15.27
C VAL A 2 -23.45 6.32 15.34
N ALA A 3 -23.93 7.02 14.31
CA ALA A 3 -23.95 8.47 14.27
C ALA A 3 -24.98 9.05 15.27
N ASP A 4 -24.71 10.26 15.73
CA ASP A 4 -25.67 11.02 16.55
C ASP A 4 -26.92 11.41 15.72
N ALA A 5 -28.00 11.72 16.39
CA ALA A 5 -29.23 12.15 15.70
C ALA A 5 -28.97 13.36 14.77
N GLY A 6 -29.36 13.24 13.52
CA GLY A 6 -29.14 14.26 12.49
C GLY A 6 -27.70 14.31 11.94
N HIS A 7 -26.84 13.35 12.32
CA HIS A 7 -25.49 13.19 11.81
C HIS A 7 -25.36 11.93 10.93
N LEU A 8 -24.28 11.88 10.17
CA LEU A 8 -23.88 10.70 9.39
C LEU A 8 -22.41 10.36 9.64
N LEU A 9 -22.08 9.09 9.48
CA LEU A 9 -20.73 8.61 9.28
C LEU A 9 -20.41 8.67 7.79
N THR A 10 -19.31 9.33 7.43
CA THR A 10 -18.71 9.21 6.10
C THR A 10 -17.53 8.25 6.22
N VAL A 11 -17.71 7.05 5.69
CA VAL A 11 -16.69 5.99 5.68
C VAL A 11 -16.03 6.00 4.30
N ALA A 12 -14.73 6.16 4.26
CA ALA A 12 -13.97 6.18 3.01
C ALA A 12 -12.81 5.18 3.07
N ASP A 13 -12.85 4.20 2.19
CA ASP A 13 -11.85 3.16 2.00
C ASP A 13 -11.02 3.45 0.75
N ALA A 14 -9.69 3.41 0.89
CA ALA A 14 -8.78 3.64 -0.22
C ALA A 14 -8.42 2.31 -0.90
N SER A 15 -8.94 2.12 -2.10
CA SER A 15 -8.84 0.86 -2.82
C SER A 15 -7.42 0.58 -3.31
N GLN A 16 -6.86 -0.57 -2.89
CA GLN A 16 -5.62 -1.12 -3.46
C GLN A 16 -4.42 -0.16 -3.31
N VAL A 17 -4.28 0.48 -2.15
CA VAL A 17 -3.27 1.54 -1.92
C VAL A 17 -1.85 1.02 -2.16
N GLU A 18 -1.46 -0.10 -1.56
CA GLU A 18 -0.09 -0.61 -1.62
C GLU A 18 0.41 -0.88 -3.06
N PRO A 19 -0.32 -1.59 -3.94
CA PRO A 19 0.15 -1.78 -5.31
C PRO A 19 0.16 -0.48 -6.13
N ARG A 20 -0.70 0.51 -5.83
CA ARG A 20 -0.66 1.84 -6.44
C ARG A 20 0.57 2.63 -5.99
N ILE A 21 0.89 2.56 -4.71
CA ILE A 21 2.14 3.11 -4.16
C ILE A 21 3.36 2.47 -4.84
N LEU A 22 3.37 1.15 -4.97
CA LEU A 22 4.45 0.44 -5.67
C LEU A 22 4.61 0.91 -7.12
N ALA A 23 3.50 1.07 -7.84
CA ALA A 23 3.51 1.57 -9.22
C ALA A 23 4.11 2.97 -9.32
N ALA A 24 3.71 3.88 -8.43
CA ALA A 24 4.20 5.24 -8.39
C ALA A 24 5.70 5.33 -8.01
N MET A 25 6.12 4.60 -6.97
CA MET A 25 7.51 4.57 -6.51
C MET A 25 8.47 3.99 -7.54
N ALA A 26 8.07 2.90 -8.19
CA ALA A 26 8.90 2.20 -9.15
C ALA A 26 8.95 2.89 -10.53
N GLN A 27 8.06 3.82 -10.79
CA GLN A 27 7.86 4.44 -12.10
C GLN A 27 7.70 3.38 -13.22
N ASP A 28 7.05 2.27 -12.88
CA ASP A 28 6.77 1.18 -13.81
C ASP A 28 5.58 1.55 -14.67
N ALA A 29 5.82 1.87 -15.92
CA ALA A 29 4.79 2.42 -16.81
C ALA A 29 3.59 1.48 -16.99
N ALA A 30 3.83 0.15 -17.06
CA ALA A 30 2.75 -0.82 -17.23
C ALA A 30 1.91 -0.97 -15.94
N LEU A 31 2.55 -1.00 -14.77
CA LEU A 31 1.85 -1.05 -13.50
C LEU A 31 1.17 0.29 -13.18
N ALA A 32 1.76 1.42 -13.58
CA ALA A 32 1.16 2.75 -13.42
C ALA A 32 -0.10 2.88 -14.29
N ALA A 33 -0.08 2.37 -15.53
CA ALA A 33 -1.28 2.30 -16.38
C ALA A 33 -2.40 1.49 -15.71
N ALA A 34 -2.09 0.36 -15.06
CA ALA A 34 -3.06 -0.37 -14.26
C ALA A 34 -3.52 0.46 -13.04
N GLY A 35 -2.62 1.22 -12.42
CA GLY A 35 -2.88 2.11 -11.29
C GLY A 35 -3.73 3.34 -11.62
N SER A 36 -3.89 3.71 -12.89
CA SER A 36 -4.80 4.77 -13.32
C SER A 36 -6.26 4.32 -13.50
N THR A 37 -6.54 3.02 -13.30
CA THR A 37 -7.89 2.45 -13.42
C THR A 37 -8.56 2.28 -12.05
N PRO A 38 -9.89 2.21 -11.98
CA PRO A 38 -10.61 1.96 -10.73
C PRO A 38 -10.25 0.63 -10.06
N ASP A 39 -9.96 -0.42 -10.83
CA ASP A 39 -9.57 -1.75 -10.33
C ASP A 39 -8.24 -2.21 -10.94
N LEU A 40 -7.15 -1.86 -10.26
CA LEU A 40 -5.79 -2.22 -10.65
C LEU A 40 -5.61 -3.73 -10.87
N TYR A 41 -6.20 -4.58 -10.01
CA TYR A 41 -6.03 -6.02 -10.17
C TYR A 41 -6.73 -6.57 -11.43
N ARG A 42 -7.85 -5.98 -11.82
CA ARG A 42 -8.54 -6.34 -13.06
C ARG A 42 -7.70 -5.96 -14.27
N GLU A 43 -7.11 -4.79 -14.24
CA GLU A 43 -6.23 -4.32 -15.33
C GLU A 43 -4.95 -5.15 -15.43
N VAL A 44 -4.35 -5.50 -14.29
CA VAL A 44 -3.21 -6.44 -14.26
C VAL A 44 -3.56 -7.78 -14.88
N ALA A 45 -4.77 -8.29 -14.63
CA ALA A 45 -5.24 -9.53 -15.23
C ALA A 45 -5.46 -9.39 -16.75
N GLU A 46 -5.93 -8.25 -17.24
CA GLU A 46 -6.08 -7.97 -18.68
C GLU A 46 -4.72 -7.90 -19.38
N GLN A 47 -3.78 -7.18 -18.80
CA GLN A 47 -2.40 -7.12 -19.30
C GLN A 47 -1.74 -8.52 -19.28
N GLY A 48 -2.02 -9.30 -18.25
CA GLY A 48 -1.55 -10.69 -18.13
C GLY A 48 -2.11 -11.61 -19.23
N ARG A 49 -3.41 -11.53 -19.51
CA ARG A 49 -4.03 -12.24 -20.64
C ARG A 49 -3.45 -11.84 -21.97
N SER A 50 -3.34 -10.55 -22.21
CA SER A 50 -2.78 -10.00 -23.46
C SER A 50 -1.32 -10.44 -23.70
N ALA A 51 -0.56 -10.61 -22.63
CA ALA A 51 0.81 -11.10 -22.65
C ALA A 51 0.95 -12.65 -22.66
N GLY A 52 -0.17 -13.38 -22.62
CA GLY A 52 -0.17 -14.86 -22.55
C GLY A 52 0.45 -15.40 -21.27
N THR A 53 0.21 -14.78 -20.14
CA THR A 53 0.72 -15.20 -18.83
C THR A 53 -0.37 -15.87 -17.98
N ALA A 54 0.04 -16.50 -16.87
CA ALA A 54 -0.89 -17.09 -15.91
C ALA A 54 -1.57 -16.05 -14.99
N LEU A 55 -1.31 -14.76 -15.16
CA LEU A 55 -2.01 -13.65 -14.49
C LEU A 55 -3.27 -13.28 -15.27
N ASP A 56 -4.18 -14.21 -15.43
CA ASP A 56 -5.32 -14.14 -16.35
C ASP A 56 -6.67 -13.85 -15.66
N ASP A 57 -6.68 -13.76 -14.34
CA ASP A 57 -7.85 -13.36 -13.56
C ASP A 57 -7.47 -12.41 -12.40
N ARG A 58 -8.48 -11.68 -11.91
CA ARG A 58 -8.33 -10.68 -10.84
C ARG A 58 -7.79 -11.26 -9.53
N SER A 59 -8.21 -12.49 -9.18
CA SER A 59 -7.77 -13.14 -7.94
C SER A 59 -6.30 -13.52 -8.00
N ARG A 60 -5.86 -14.10 -9.12
CA ARG A 60 -4.44 -14.41 -9.37
C ARG A 60 -3.58 -13.15 -9.40
N ALA A 61 -4.03 -12.08 -10.05
CA ALA A 61 -3.35 -10.80 -10.06
C ALA A 61 -3.16 -10.25 -8.64
N LYS A 62 -4.22 -10.28 -7.81
CA LYS A 62 -4.17 -9.89 -6.40
C LYS A 62 -3.18 -10.73 -5.60
N VAL A 63 -3.30 -12.06 -5.69
CA VAL A 63 -2.42 -13.01 -4.96
C VAL A 63 -0.97 -12.82 -5.36
N ALA A 64 -0.69 -12.63 -6.65
CA ALA A 64 0.66 -12.42 -7.15
C ALA A 64 1.29 -11.12 -6.66
N LEU A 65 0.58 -9.98 -6.77
CA LEU A 65 1.08 -8.68 -6.34
C LEU A 65 1.29 -8.61 -4.83
N LEU A 66 0.31 -9.09 -4.05
CA LEU A 66 0.47 -9.16 -2.59
C LEU A 66 1.62 -10.10 -2.21
N GLY A 67 1.72 -11.26 -2.85
CA GLY A 67 2.83 -12.18 -2.64
C GLY A 67 4.19 -11.57 -2.97
N ALA A 68 4.28 -10.77 -4.04
CA ALA A 68 5.50 -10.05 -4.38
C ALA A 68 5.88 -9.03 -3.30
N MET A 69 4.94 -8.22 -2.82
CA MET A 69 5.18 -7.20 -1.80
C MET A 69 5.52 -7.81 -0.43
N TYR A 70 4.87 -8.90 -0.05
CA TYR A 70 5.09 -9.57 1.25
C TYR A 70 6.18 -10.66 1.22
N GLY A 71 6.79 -10.92 0.06
CA GLY A 71 7.90 -11.86 -0.08
C GLY A 71 7.48 -13.32 0.04
N ALA A 72 6.38 -13.71 -0.62
CA ALA A 72 5.98 -15.10 -0.72
C ALA A 72 7.04 -15.94 -1.45
N THR A 73 7.40 -17.07 -0.86
CA THR A 73 8.43 -17.99 -1.40
C THR A 73 7.86 -19.36 -1.78
N THR A 74 6.58 -19.59 -1.53
CA THR A 74 5.89 -20.87 -1.76
C THR A 74 4.46 -20.65 -2.24
N GLY A 75 3.83 -21.70 -2.77
CA GLY A 75 2.45 -21.69 -3.23
C GLY A 75 2.21 -20.88 -4.50
N ASP A 76 0.95 -20.56 -4.76
CA ASP A 76 0.50 -19.90 -5.99
C ASP A 76 1.17 -18.54 -6.20
N SER A 77 1.37 -17.76 -5.14
CA SER A 77 2.04 -16.48 -5.23
C SER A 77 3.46 -16.60 -5.79
N ALA A 78 4.23 -17.58 -5.31
CA ALA A 78 5.59 -17.79 -5.79
C ALA A 78 5.63 -18.27 -7.25
N ALA A 79 4.68 -19.10 -7.65
CA ALA A 79 4.55 -19.56 -9.04
C ALA A 79 4.23 -18.43 -10.03
N LEU A 80 3.54 -17.38 -9.56
CA LEU A 80 3.15 -16.23 -10.38
C LEU A 80 4.21 -15.12 -10.45
N LEU A 81 5.24 -15.12 -9.58
CA LEU A 81 6.30 -14.09 -9.57
C LEU A 81 7.05 -13.93 -10.90
N PRO A 82 7.40 -15.00 -11.64
CA PRO A 82 8.07 -14.85 -12.96
C PRO A 82 7.20 -14.07 -13.96
N HIS A 83 5.89 -14.23 -13.92
CA HIS A 83 4.96 -13.52 -14.78
C HIS A 83 4.89 -12.03 -14.41
N LEU A 84 4.83 -11.69 -13.11
CA LEU A 84 4.92 -10.31 -12.65
C LEU A 84 6.23 -9.65 -13.04
N ARG A 85 7.37 -10.35 -12.87
CA ARG A 85 8.70 -9.83 -13.24
C ARG A 85 8.78 -9.50 -14.73
N ARG A 86 8.13 -10.30 -15.58
CA ARG A 86 8.08 -10.05 -17.03
C ARG A 86 7.23 -8.81 -17.36
N LEU A 87 6.10 -8.62 -16.67
CA LEU A 87 5.17 -7.53 -16.95
C LEU A 87 5.63 -6.22 -16.29
N TYR A 88 6.15 -6.29 -15.07
CA TYR A 88 6.46 -5.14 -14.21
C TYR A 88 7.90 -5.21 -13.68
N PRO A 89 8.91 -5.14 -14.56
CA PRO A 89 10.31 -5.33 -14.16
C PRO A 89 10.82 -4.28 -13.19
N ALA A 90 10.38 -3.01 -13.34
CA ALA A 90 10.81 -1.93 -12.46
C ALA A 90 10.21 -2.08 -11.04
N ALA A 91 8.92 -2.42 -10.95
CA ALA A 91 8.26 -2.66 -9.68
C ALA A 91 8.87 -3.83 -8.92
N LEU A 92 9.10 -4.97 -9.59
CA LEU A 92 9.74 -6.12 -8.98
C LEU A 92 11.20 -5.82 -8.62
N GLY A 93 11.93 -5.09 -9.46
CA GLY A 93 13.30 -4.65 -9.19
C GLY A 93 13.43 -3.82 -7.92
N LEU A 94 12.51 -2.88 -7.68
CA LEU A 94 12.46 -2.08 -6.45
C LEU A 94 12.29 -2.98 -5.21
N LEU A 95 11.35 -3.92 -5.26
CA LEU A 95 11.10 -4.86 -4.17
C LEU A 95 12.30 -5.78 -3.90
N GLU A 96 12.96 -6.25 -4.95
CA GLU A 96 14.15 -7.12 -4.85
C GLU A 96 15.36 -6.37 -4.29
N GLN A 97 15.57 -5.13 -4.68
CA GLN A 97 16.61 -4.26 -4.10
C GLN A 97 16.39 -4.02 -2.62
N ALA A 98 15.14 -3.74 -2.22
CA ALA A 98 14.79 -3.58 -0.82
C ALA A 98 15.02 -4.86 -0.01
N ALA A 99 14.66 -6.03 -0.57
CA ALA A 99 14.91 -7.32 0.05
C ALA A 99 16.42 -7.60 0.20
N ALA A 100 17.20 -7.41 -0.85
CA ALA A 100 18.64 -7.60 -0.83
C ALA A 100 19.35 -6.68 0.18
N ALA A 101 18.88 -5.44 0.35
CA ALA A 101 19.38 -4.55 1.39
C ALA A 101 19.14 -5.13 2.78
N GLY A 102 17.93 -5.60 3.10
CA GLY A 102 17.60 -6.20 4.38
C GLY A 102 18.38 -7.49 4.66
N GLU A 103 18.52 -8.36 3.65
CA GLU A 103 19.32 -9.58 3.75
C GLU A 103 20.80 -9.31 4.03
N ALA A 104 21.30 -8.16 3.58
CA ALA A 104 22.64 -7.66 3.86
C ALA A 104 22.76 -6.86 5.17
N GLY A 105 21.67 -6.76 5.95
CA GLY A 105 21.66 -5.97 7.20
C GLY A 105 21.70 -4.47 6.97
N ARG A 106 21.30 -3.97 5.81
CA ARG A 106 21.24 -2.55 5.49
C ARG A 106 19.81 -2.03 5.65
N PRO A 107 19.61 -0.85 6.25
CA PRO A 107 18.31 -0.23 6.32
C PRO A 107 17.84 0.22 4.94
N VAL A 108 16.53 0.34 4.79
CA VAL A 108 15.86 0.92 3.62
C VAL A 108 15.03 2.12 4.05
N ALA A 109 14.73 3.02 3.11
CA ALA A 109 13.91 4.19 3.38
C ALA A 109 12.55 4.10 2.66
N THR A 110 11.53 4.69 3.28
CA THR A 110 10.27 5.03 2.63
C THR A 110 10.44 6.21 1.68
N TRP A 111 9.41 6.58 0.96
CA TRP A 111 9.45 7.69 -0.01
C TRP A 111 9.86 9.03 0.62
N LEU A 112 9.34 9.35 1.81
CA LEU A 112 9.70 10.58 2.53
C LEU A 112 10.93 10.43 3.44
N GLY A 113 11.69 9.35 3.32
CA GLY A 113 12.99 9.19 3.97
C GLY A 113 12.94 8.64 5.40
N ARG A 114 11.84 8.00 5.83
CA ARG A 114 11.83 7.27 7.08
C ARG A 114 12.56 5.94 6.92
N PHE A 115 13.62 5.73 7.71
CA PHE A 115 14.42 4.51 7.66
C PHE A 115 13.79 3.36 8.44
N SER A 116 13.99 2.16 7.92
CA SER A 116 13.76 0.94 8.67
C SER A 116 14.75 0.82 9.83
N PRO A 117 14.40 0.12 10.94
CA PRO A 117 15.35 -0.12 12.02
C PRO A 117 16.65 -0.78 11.52
N ALA A 118 17.77 -0.34 12.05
CA ALA A 118 19.04 -1.02 11.84
C ALA A 118 19.03 -2.40 12.54
N PRO A 119 19.74 -3.39 12.02
CA PRO A 119 19.83 -4.69 12.68
C PRO A 119 20.54 -4.57 14.03
N GLU A 120 20.03 -5.30 15.02
CA GLU A 120 20.65 -5.36 16.36
C GLU A 120 21.98 -6.14 16.31
N PRO A 121 22.95 -5.85 17.21
CA PRO A 121 24.25 -6.55 17.26
C PRO A 121 24.11 -8.08 17.29
N ARG A 122 23.18 -8.61 18.09
CA ARG A 122 22.90 -10.05 18.16
C ARG A 122 22.45 -10.66 16.84
N TRP A 123 21.76 -9.88 15.98
CA TRP A 123 21.38 -10.33 14.64
C TRP A 123 22.63 -10.45 13.76
N LEU A 124 23.53 -9.45 13.80
CA LEU A 124 24.78 -9.44 13.04
C LEU A 124 25.67 -10.62 13.42
N GLU A 125 25.79 -10.92 14.73
CA GLU A 125 26.50 -12.09 15.24
C GLU A 125 25.88 -13.39 14.72
N ALA A 126 24.55 -13.54 14.82
CA ALA A 126 23.84 -14.73 14.39
C ALA A 126 23.93 -15.00 12.89
N VAL A 127 23.94 -13.94 12.05
CA VAL A 127 24.08 -14.11 10.57
C VAL A 127 25.55 -14.31 10.14
N ALA A 128 26.51 -13.96 10.97
CA ALA A 128 27.94 -14.20 10.76
C ALA A 128 28.38 -15.61 11.19
N ASP A 129 27.61 -16.25 12.06
CA ASP A 129 27.95 -17.58 12.62
C ASP A 129 27.91 -18.66 11.50
N ARG A 130 29.08 -19.32 11.29
CA ARG A 130 29.31 -20.42 10.35
C ARG A 130 29.83 -21.67 11.03
N SER A 131 29.75 -21.70 12.36
CA SER A 131 30.38 -22.76 13.18
C SER A 131 29.78 -24.15 12.96
N THR A 132 28.49 -24.20 12.58
CA THR A 132 27.76 -25.44 12.34
C THR A 132 26.80 -25.30 11.17
N ARG A 133 26.41 -26.42 10.55
CA ARG A 133 25.36 -26.45 9.51
C ARG A 133 24.03 -25.87 10.02
N GLN A 134 23.73 -26.07 11.31
CA GLN A 134 22.52 -25.50 11.94
C GLN A 134 22.63 -23.97 12.07
N ALA A 135 23.79 -23.45 12.45
CA ALA A 135 24.06 -22.01 12.49
C ALA A 135 23.91 -21.35 11.11
N GLU A 136 24.46 -21.97 10.06
CA GLU A 136 24.30 -21.50 8.68
C GLU A 136 22.82 -21.47 8.23
N SER A 137 22.06 -22.53 8.53
CA SER A 137 20.63 -22.61 8.23
C SER A 137 19.84 -21.50 8.92
N ARG A 138 20.14 -21.26 10.21
CA ARG A 138 19.55 -20.17 11.01
C ARG A 138 19.91 -18.81 10.43
N ALA A 139 21.18 -18.58 10.08
CA ALA A 139 21.64 -17.35 9.44
C ALA A 139 20.87 -17.06 8.15
N GLY A 140 20.71 -18.08 7.28
CA GLY A 140 19.92 -17.98 6.05
C GLY A 140 18.45 -17.60 6.31
N THR A 141 17.84 -18.16 7.34
CA THR A 141 16.46 -17.85 7.74
C THR A 141 16.32 -16.41 8.25
N LEU A 142 17.27 -15.94 9.07
CA LEU A 142 17.30 -14.57 9.59
C LEU A 142 17.46 -13.55 8.45
N ARG A 143 18.35 -13.80 7.48
CA ARG A 143 18.52 -12.94 6.30
C ARG A 143 17.24 -12.86 5.48
N ARG A 144 16.65 -13.99 5.12
CA ARG A 144 15.38 -13.99 4.36
C ARG A 144 14.26 -13.27 5.10
N SER A 145 14.20 -13.38 6.44
CA SER A 145 13.23 -12.65 7.25
C SER A 145 13.46 -11.14 7.19
N ALA A 146 14.71 -10.70 7.31
CA ALA A 146 15.07 -9.29 7.17
C ALA A 146 14.75 -8.76 5.76
N GLY A 147 15.01 -9.54 4.71
CA GLY A 147 14.65 -9.18 3.34
C GLY A 147 13.14 -9.05 3.13
N ARG A 148 12.33 -9.95 3.72
CA ARG A 148 10.86 -9.80 3.68
C ARG A 148 10.40 -8.54 4.41
N PHE A 149 10.98 -8.25 5.56
CA PHE A 149 10.66 -7.05 6.32
C PHE A 149 10.96 -5.76 5.54
N THR A 150 12.17 -5.62 4.98
CA THR A 150 12.56 -4.41 4.24
C THR A 150 11.78 -4.24 2.94
N ARG A 151 11.50 -5.34 2.21
CA ARG A 151 10.65 -5.34 1.03
C ARG A 151 9.26 -4.78 1.32
N ASN A 152 8.65 -5.23 2.41
CA ASN A 152 7.35 -4.76 2.85
C ASN A 152 7.42 -3.32 3.37
N PHE A 153 8.45 -3.00 4.15
CA PHE A 153 8.63 -1.71 4.79
C PHE A 153 8.61 -0.53 3.80
N VAL A 154 9.28 -0.66 2.64
CA VAL A 154 9.30 0.43 1.65
C VAL A 154 7.91 0.76 1.13
N VAL A 155 7.08 -0.24 0.84
CA VAL A 155 5.73 -0.03 0.29
C VAL A 155 4.74 0.37 1.37
N GLN A 156 4.62 -0.43 2.44
CA GLN A 156 3.68 -0.13 3.53
C GLN A 156 4.03 1.17 4.25
N GLY A 157 5.32 1.43 4.45
CA GLY A 157 5.75 2.68 5.06
C GLY A 157 5.39 3.90 4.23
N THR A 158 5.55 3.82 2.90
CA THR A 158 5.14 4.89 1.98
C THR A 158 3.61 4.99 1.88
N ALA A 159 2.88 3.87 1.95
CA ALA A 159 1.42 3.88 2.04
C ALA A 159 0.93 4.59 3.31
N ALA A 160 1.61 4.38 4.44
CA ALA A 160 1.32 5.12 5.66
C ALA A 160 1.62 6.63 5.52
N GLU A 161 2.67 7.02 4.82
CA GLU A 161 2.97 8.43 4.51
C GLU A 161 1.87 9.05 3.63
N TRP A 162 1.40 8.33 2.62
CA TRP A 162 0.26 8.76 1.80
C TRP A 162 -0.99 8.94 2.65
N ALA A 163 -1.32 7.98 3.52
CA ALA A 163 -2.49 8.05 4.40
C ALA A 163 -2.42 9.24 5.36
N LEU A 164 -1.23 9.56 5.91
CA LEU A 164 -1.01 10.75 6.74
C LEU A 164 -1.24 12.05 5.96
N CYS A 165 -0.74 12.15 4.72
CA CYS A 165 -1.01 13.28 3.83
C CYS A 165 -2.50 13.39 3.51
N TRP A 166 -3.17 12.27 3.24
CA TRP A 166 -4.61 12.22 3.01
C TRP A 166 -5.40 12.75 4.20
N MET A 167 -5.17 12.20 5.39
CA MET A 167 -5.84 12.67 6.63
C MET A 167 -5.54 14.14 6.94
N GLY A 168 -4.30 14.59 6.74
CA GLY A 168 -3.93 16.00 6.88
C GLY A 168 -4.67 16.91 5.90
N GLY A 169 -4.81 16.47 4.65
CA GLY A 169 -5.57 17.14 3.59
C GLY A 169 -7.06 17.23 3.91
N ILE A 170 -7.67 16.16 4.42
CA ILE A 170 -9.06 16.14 4.89
C ILE A 170 -9.25 17.19 5.99
N ARG A 171 -8.48 17.12 7.07
CA ARG A 171 -8.61 18.04 8.21
C ARG A 171 -8.43 19.50 7.82
N ARG A 172 -7.49 19.79 6.91
CA ARG A 172 -7.29 21.14 6.40
C ARG A 172 -8.51 21.64 5.63
N ARG A 173 -9.09 20.82 4.74
CA ARG A 173 -10.28 21.19 3.95
C ARG A 173 -11.48 21.43 4.83
N LEU A 174 -11.77 20.54 5.78
CA LEU A 174 -12.87 20.69 6.72
C LEU A 174 -12.74 21.98 7.53
N ARG A 175 -11.55 22.27 8.06
CA ARG A 175 -11.28 23.51 8.79
C ARG A 175 -11.50 24.75 7.91
N THR A 176 -10.98 24.75 6.69
CA THR A 176 -11.11 25.88 5.77
C THR A 176 -12.58 26.14 5.38
N ALA A 177 -13.38 25.08 5.26
CA ALA A 177 -14.82 25.16 4.99
C ALA A 177 -15.65 25.55 6.22
N GLY A 178 -15.04 25.62 7.43
CA GLY A 178 -15.79 25.83 8.67
C GLY A 178 -16.73 24.68 9.01
N ALA A 179 -16.43 23.47 8.54
CA ALA A 179 -17.24 22.29 8.77
C ALA A 179 -17.21 21.85 10.24
N ARG A 180 -18.34 21.34 10.71
CA ARG A 180 -18.53 20.73 12.04
C ARG A 180 -18.16 19.25 12.04
N THR A 181 -17.98 18.66 10.85
CA THR A 181 -17.57 17.26 10.67
C THR A 181 -16.13 17.06 11.11
N GLU A 182 -15.87 15.97 11.84
CA GLU A 182 -14.56 15.60 12.36
C GLU A 182 -14.13 14.22 11.87
N LEU A 183 -12.82 14.02 11.68
CA LEU A 183 -12.20 12.70 11.45
C LEU A 183 -12.10 12.02 12.82
N VAL A 184 -12.86 10.95 13.02
CA VAL A 184 -13.00 10.26 14.31
C VAL A 184 -12.29 8.93 14.37
N PHE A 185 -12.00 8.30 13.22
CA PHE A 185 -11.35 6.99 13.21
C PHE A 185 -10.51 6.78 11.96
N PHE A 186 -9.42 6.01 12.10
CA PHE A 186 -8.58 5.53 11.01
C PHE A 186 -8.12 4.11 11.29
N VAL A 187 -8.28 3.22 10.34
CA VAL A 187 -7.80 1.84 10.41
C VAL A 187 -7.35 1.38 9.02
N HIS A 188 -6.11 0.91 8.93
CA HIS A 188 -5.47 0.47 7.69
C HIS A 188 -5.49 1.55 6.59
N ASP A 189 -6.42 1.46 5.66
CA ASP A 189 -6.65 2.32 4.50
C ASP A 189 -8.03 2.99 4.51
N GLU A 190 -8.74 2.93 5.64
CA GLU A 190 -10.07 3.47 5.83
C GLU A 190 -10.09 4.61 6.84
N VAL A 191 -10.79 5.69 6.52
CA VAL A 191 -11.11 6.78 7.44
C VAL A 191 -12.60 6.84 7.71
N VAL A 192 -12.97 7.20 8.93
CA VAL A 192 -14.35 7.48 9.31
C VAL A 192 -14.44 8.93 9.81
N LEU A 193 -15.38 9.68 9.23
CA LEU A 193 -15.72 11.02 9.67
C LEU A 193 -17.14 11.02 10.22
N HIS A 194 -17.38 11.83 11.23
CA HIS A 194 -18.70 12.01 11.86
C HIS A 194 -19.08 13.48 11.78
N GLY A 195 -20.27 13.77 11.30
CA GLY A 195 -20.74 15.14 11.21
C GLY A 195 -22.20 15.27 10.75
N PRO A 196 -22.72 16.50 10.75
CA PRO A 196 -24.09 16.77 10.34
C PRO A 196 -24.41 16.26 8.95
N ALA A 197 -25.61 15.72 8.76
CA ALA A 197 -26.05 15.15 7.48
C ALA A 197 -26.09 16.18 6.33
N ASP A 198 -26.27 17.45 6.62
CA ASP A 198 -26.25 18.55 5.65
C ASP A 198 -24.84 18.82 5.07
N GLU A 199 -23.78 18.41 5.77
CA GLU A 199 -22.40 18.53 5.30
C GLU A 199 -21.92 17.31 4.46
N ALA A 200 -22.66 16.21 4.47
CA ALA A 200 -22.23 14.91 3.96
C ALA A 200 -21.67 14.96 2.52
N SER A 201 -22.34 15.65 1.60
CA SER A 201 -21.88 15.77 0.20
C SER A 201 -20.55 16.53 0.08
N ALA A 202 -20.39 17.62 0.81
CA ALA A 202 -19.16 18.42 0.82
C ALA A 202 -18.01 17.65 1.46
N VAL A 203 -18.30 16.90 2.52
CA VAL A 203 -17.32 16.01 3.20
C VAL A 203 -16.84 14.92 2.25
N ALA A 204 -17.74 14.25 1.53
CA ALA A 204 -17.37 13.23 0.56
C ALA A 204 -16.47 13.79 -0.57
N ALA A 205 -16.75 15.00 -1.04
CA ALA A 205 -15.88 15.68 -2.01
C ALA A 205 -14.52 16.01 -1.40
N ALA A 206 -14.48 16.59 -0.20
CA ALA A 206 -13.23 16.93 0.48
C ALA A 206 -12.33 15.70 0.71
N VAL A 207 -12.92 14.56 1.05
CA VAL A 207 -12.20 13.29 1.25
C VAL A 207 -11.56 12.80 -0.05
N ARG A 208 -12.28 12.84 -1.19
CA ARG A 208 -11.75 12.47 -2.52
C ARG A 208 -10.67 13.41 -3.00
N ASP A 209 -10.89 14.71 -2.87
CA ASP A 209 -9.93 15.73 -3.29
C ASP A 209 -8.63 15.65 -2.47
N ALA A 210 -8.74 15.32 -1.18
CA ALA A 210 -7.58 15.12 -0.32
C ALA A 210 -6.75 13.89 -0.72
N ALA A 211 -7.38 12.80 -1.16
CA ALA A 211 -6.69 11.62 -1.65
C ALA A 211 -5.92 11.90 -2.94
N ALA A 212 -6.55 12.58 -3.89
CA ALA A 212 -5.91 12.99 -5.13
C ALA A 212 -4.74 13.96 -4.86
N GLU A 213 -4.90 14.90 -3.92
CA GLU A 213 -3.82 15.80 -3.52
C GLU A 213 -2.66 15.05 -2.86
N ALA A 214 -2.93 14.10 -1.96
CA ALA A 214 -1.90 13.28 -1.34
C ALA A 214 -1.06 12.52 -2.37
N GLY A 215 -1.69 11.95 -3.41
CA GLY A 215 -0.99 11.33 -4.53
C GLY A 215 -0.06 12.31 -5.25
N ARG A 216 -0.56 13.50 -5.61
CA ARG A 216 0.25 14.53 -6.28
C ARG A 216 1.38 15.07 -5.40
N LEU A 217 1.14 15.23 -4.10
CA LEU A 217 2.18 15.70 -3.16
C LEU A 217 3.35 14.73 -3.06
N LEU A 218 3.08 13.43 -3.04
CA LEU A 218 4.13 12.44 -2.91
C LEU A 218 4.79 12.11 -4.26
N PHE A 219 4.00 11.93 -5.31
CA PHE A 219 4.48 11.29 -6.54
C PHE A 219 4.45 12.22 -7.76
N GLY A 220 4.11 13.50 -7.57
CA GLY A 220 4.06 14.47 -8.68
C GLY A 220 3.06 14.06 -9.75
N ASP A 221 3.55 14.01 -11.00
CA ASP A 221 2.75 13.67 -12.19
C ASP A 221 2.73 12.17 -12.49
N ALA A 222 3.05 11.31 -11.53
CA ALA A 222 2.93 9.86 -11.72
C ALA A 222 1.48 9.51 -12.11
N PRO A 223 1.26 8.76 -13.21
CA PRO A 223 -0.08 8.45 -13.69
C PRO A 223 -0.74 7.33 -12.87
N VAL A 224 -0.92 7.58 -11.59
CA VAL A 224 -1.53 6.65 -10.63
C VAL A 224 -2.60 7.36 -9.85
N ASP A 225 -3.81 6.81 -9.86
CA ASP A 225 -4.94 7.32 -9.09
C ASP A 225 -5.11 6.57 -7.76
N PHE A 226 -5.70 7.26 -6.78
CA PHE A 226 -6.06 6.69 -5.48
C PHE A 226 -7.58 6.76 -5.28
N PRO A 227 -8.34 5.87 -5.96
CA PRO A 227 -9.80 5.85 -5.88
C PRO A 227 -10.28 5.43 -4.49
N LEU A 228 -11.38 6.05 -4.08
CA LEU A 228 -12.02 5.79 -2.79
C LEU A 228 -13.42 5.21 -3.01
N THR A 229 -13.76 4.20 -2.21
CA THR A 229 -15.16 3.86 -1.94
C THR A 229 -15.63 4.72 -0.77
N VAL A 230 -16.62 5.57 -1.00
CA VAL A 230 -17.16 6.47 0.04
C VAL A 230 -18.62 6.13 0.26
N THR A 231 -18.93 5.71 1.47
CA THR A 231 -20.29 5.39 1.93
C THR A 231 -20.71 6.36 3.03
N GLN A 232 -21.95 6.82 2.99
CA GLN A 232 -22.57 7.65 4.02
C GLN A 232 -23.70 6.89 4.67
N THR A 233 -23.69 6.76 5.99
CA THR A 233 -24.60 5.90 6.73
C THR A 233 -24.74 6.37 8.17
N GLU A 234 -25.84 5.98 8.83
CA GLU A 234 -26.02 6.20 10.26
C GLU A 234 -25.26 5.18 11.13
N SER A 235 -24.92 4.01 10.57
CA SER A 235 -24.21 2.95 11.29
C SER A 235 -23.02 2.45 10.51
N TYR A 236 -21.85 2.32 11.18
CA TYR A 236 -20.64 1.77 10.58
C TYR A 236 -20.84 0.32 10.08
N ALA A 237 -21.74 -0.44 10.71
CA ALA A 237 -22.04 -1.81 10.28
C ALA A 237 -22.67 -1.87 8.88
N ASP A 238 -23.33 -0.79 8.45
CA ASP A 238 -24.00 -0.70 7.14
C ASP A 238 -23.09 -0.10 6.05
N ALA A 239 -21.85 0.24 6.39
CA ALA A 239 -20.88 0.78 5.44
C ALA A 239 -20.15 -0.29 4.60
N LYS A 240 -20.34 -1.57 4.92
CA LYS A 240 -19.62 -2.72 4.32
C LYS A 240 -20.56 -3.67 3.62
#